data_3066768e6bb8931c51464bfb80f4e302
#
_entry.id   3066768e6bb8931c51464bfb80f4e302
#
_cell.length_a   1.000
_cell.length_b   1.000
_cell.length_c   1.000
_cell.angle_alpha   90.00
_cell.angle_beta   90.00
_cell.angle_gamma   90.00
#
_symmetry.space_group_name_H-M   'P 1'
#
loop_
_entity.id
_entity.type
_entity.pdbx_description
1 polymer ?
#
loop_
_entity_poly.entity_id
_entity_poly.type
_entity_poly.pdbx_seq_one_letter_code
_entity_poly.pdbx_strand_id
1 'polypeptide(L)'
;MLEKIFKLKENNTTAKTEIIAGLTTFMTMAYIIALNPNLLTGFGKDTMPELWNGVFLATCIASAIGTIVMAFLANKPFAMAPGMGLNSFFAVVVTNIVALTGMTYVASFQSALCIVLIEGIVFLVLSVLNIREKIVDAIPLGVRLGIAPAIGLMLLNIGVGSNAGVYSENGGPFYAMRDFFGALTPSLAKTNMGSGYSAMVLSVVTMFVGLFAIVVLAQRGVKGAVLLGMLIASIIYWAGEAIFLGINPFASLATASFVPAFGDMASTTLFKFDFRGFAEIGWFTAITLIITFCIIDMFDTIGTLVGTASRAGMLDKNGKMPNMKQALLSDAVGTVAGSLTGTSTVTTFVESASGVEAGGRTGLTALTTGIMFLACIFIAPIAGIIPAAATSSALIYVGVLMVAGLKNVDFDDICQSLPVALMMIAMPISGSIGHAIGLGLITYTVIKVFTGKAKDVSVLTYVLSLIFLLK
;
A
#
# COMPACT_ATOMS: atom_id res chain seq x y z
N MET A 1 10.81 33.85 4.67
CA MET A 1 9.60 33.27 4.04
C MET A 1 9.24 31.93 4.67
N LEU A 2 10.13 30.95 4.71
CA LEU A 2 9.89 29.62 5.29
C LEU A 2 9.45 29.70 6.77
N GLU A 3 10.07 30.60 7.58
CA GLU A 3 9.70 30.79 8.98
C GLU A 3 8.22 31.21 9.15
N LYS A 4 7.72 32.09 8.27
CA LYS A 4 6.32 32.55 8.35
C LYS A 4 5.31 31.45 7.99
N ILE A 5 5.68 30.56 7.07
CA ILE A 5 4.80 29.50 6.58
C ILE A 5 4.81 28.31 7.55
N PHE A 6 6.01 27.82 7.93
CA PHE A 6 6.16 26.57 8.66
C PHE A 6 6.38 26.74 10.16
N LYS A 7 6.55 27.99 10.65
CA LYS A 7 6.71 28.27 12.08
C LYS A 7 7.87 27.50 12.72
N LEU A 8 9.03 27.51 12.08
CA LEU A 8 10.18 26.68 12.43
C LEU A 8 10.64 26.90 13.87
N LYS A 9 10.73 28.18 14.31
CA LYS A 9 11.14 28.54 15.68
C LYS A 9 10.13 28.06 16.72
N GLU A 10 8.82 28.19 16.44
CA GLU A 10 7.76 27.71 17.33
C GLU A 10 7.85 26.19 17.54
N ASN A 11 8.31 25.45 16.51
CA ASN A 11 8.46 24.01 16.53
C ASN A 11 9.91 23.56 16.89
N ASN A 12 10.77 24.46 17.41
CA ASN A 12 12.13 24.18 17.85
C ASN A 12 12.98 23.47 16.77
N THR A 13 12.87 23.89 15.50
CA THR A 13 13.58 23.28 14.38
C THR A 13 14.23 24.34 13.46
N THR A 14 15.00 23.89 12.49
CA THR A 14 15.65 24.74 11.49
C THR A 14 15.35 24.26 10.08
N ALA A 15 15.43 25.14 9.08
CA ALA A 15 15.22 24.77 7.68
C ALA A 15 16.17 23.64 7.23
N LYS A 16 17.42 23.65 7.69
CA LYS A 16 18.39 22.58 7.39
C LYS A 16 17.97 21.24 7.95
N THR A 17 17.52 21.22 9.20
CA THR A 17 17.02 20.00 9.86
C THR A 17 15.80 19.44 9.12
N GLU A 18 14.86 20.30 8.77
CA GLU A 18 13.64 19.92 8.07
C GLU A 18 13.91 19.35 6.68
N ILE A 19 14.83 19.95 5.91
CA ILE A 19 15.23 19.45 4.58
C ILE A 19 15.91 18.08 4.72
N ILE A 20 16.85 17.92 5.68
CA ILE A 20 17.49 16.62 5.91
C ILE A 20 16.45 15.56 6.33
N ALA A 21 15.51 15.93 7.18
CA ALA A 21 14.41 15.07 7.60
C ALA A 21 13.52 14.66 6.41
N GLY A 22 13.20 15.59 5.51
CA GLY A 22 12.43 15.31 4.31
C GLY A 22 13.15 14.38 3.33
N LEU A 23 14.45 14.59 3.12
CA LEU A 23 15.27 13.66 2.34
C LEU A 23 15.32 12.26 2.99
N THR A 24 15.44 12.20 4.32
CA THR A 24 15.40 10.93 5.07
C THR A 24 14.06 10.21 4.87
N THR A 25 12.94 10.92 5.01
CA THR A 25 11.60 10.35 4.75
C THR A 25 11.51 9.84 3.31
N PHE A 26 11.92 10.66 2.33
CA PHE A 26 11.90 10.24 0.93
C PHE A 26 12.69 8.96 0.70
N MET A 27 13.92 8.86 1.20
CA MET A 27 14.76 7.66 1.03
C MET A 27 14.13 6.41 1.63
N THR A 28 13.36 6.53 2.71
CA THR A 28 12.67 5.38 3.31
C THR A 28 11.42 4.96 2.55
N MET A 29 10.80 5.88 1.79
CA MET A 29 9.58 5.67 0.99
C MET A 29 9.85 5.41 -0.50
N ALA A 30 11.05 5.73 -1.02
CA ALA A 30 11.32 5.76 -2.46
C ALA A 30 11.10 4.40 -3.16
N TYR A 31 11.10 3.29 -2.41
CA TYR A 31 10.76 1.98 -2.94
C TYR A 31 9.37 1.92 -3.60
N ILE A 32 8.42 2.77 -3.15
CA ILE A 32 7.04 2.81 -3.68
C ILE A 32 7.01 3.16 -5.17
N ILE A 33 7.99 3.94 -5.65
CA ILE A 33 8.07 4.41 -7.02
C ILE A 33 8.20 3.25 -8.01
N ALA A 34 8.92 2.20 -7.64
CA ALA A 34 9.05 0.98 -8.44
C ALA A 34 7.97 -0.07 -8.07
N LEU A 35 7.66 -0.19 -6.78
CA LEU A 35 6.77 -1.23 -6.29
C LEU A 35 5.31 -0.99 -6.69
N ASN A 36 4.81 0.25 -6.58
CA ASN A 36 3.41 0.55 -6.86
C ASN A 36 3.01 0.30 -8.32
N PRO A 37 3.76 0.77 -9.34
CA PRO A 37 3.43 0.46 -10.73
C PRO A 37 3.43 -1.04 -11.00
N ASN A 38 4.40 -1.79 -10.48
CA ASN A 38 4.46 -3.23 -10.63
C ASN A 38 3.22 -3.91 -10.03
N LEU A 39 2.85 -3.54 -8.82
CA LEU A 39 1.71 -4.14 -8.12
C LEU A 39 0.38 -3.83 -8.81
N LEU A 40 0.15 -2.56 -9.17
CA LEU A 40 -1.12 -2.12 -9.76
C LEU A 40 -1.31 -2.60 -11.20
N THR A 41 -0.23 -2.91 -11.93
CA THR A 41 -0.30 -3.52 -13.25
C THR A 41 -0.27 -5.05 -13.22
N GLY A 42 -0.38 -5.67 -12.03
CA GLY A 42 -0.32 -7.12 -11.87
C GLY A 42 1.03 -7.69 -12.33
N PHE A 43 2.12 -6.93 -12.14
CA PHE A 43 3.49 -7.25 -12.62
C PHE A 43 3.60 -7.36 -14.14
N GLY A 44 2.65 -6.79 -14.88
CA GLY A 44 2.55 -6.86 -16.35
C GLY A 44 3.26 -5.71 -17.07
N LYS A 45 4.42 -5.22 -16.60
CA LYS A 45 5.15 -4.13 -17.25
C LYS A 45 5.44 -4.43 -18.72
N ASP A 46 5.90 -5.65 -19.04
CA ASP A 46 6.29 -6.01 -20.39
C ASP A 46 5.09 -6.21 -21.34
N THR A 47 3.92 -6.52 -20.77
CA THR A 47 2.67 -6.71 -21.53
C THR A 47 1.83 -5.44 -21.64
N MET A 48 1.99 -4.51 -20.69
CA MET A 48 1.21 -3.27 -20.60
C MET A 48 2.13 -2.07 -20.25
N PRO A 49 3.16 -1.77 -21.06
CA PRO A 49 4.14 -0.73 -20.73
C PRO A 49 3.51 0.66 -20.59
N GLU A 50 2.51 0.99 -21.41
CA GLU A 50 1.81 2.28 -21.35
C GLU A 50 1.06 2.46 -20.02
N LEU A 51 0.36 1.41 -19.54
CA LEU A 51 -0.30 1.44 -18.24
C LEU A 51 0.72 1.58 -17.11
N TRP A 52 1.83 0.82 -17.17
CA TRP A 52 2.89 0.89 -16.18
C TRP A 52 3.49 2.30 -16.09
N ASN A 53 3.79 2.92 -17.23
CA ASN A 53 4.30 4.30 -17.30
C ASN A 53 3.28 5.30 -16.73
N GLY A 54 1.99 5.13 -17.06
CA GLY A 54 0.91 5.96 -16.54
C GLY A 54 0.81 5.87 -15.01
N VAL A 55 0.83 4.66 -14.45
CA VAL A 55 0.79 4.43 -13.00
C VAL A 55 2.06 4.94 -12.30
N PHE A 56 3.22 4.81 -12.92
CA PHE A 56 4.48 5.35 -12.40
C PHE A 56 4.38 6.87 -12.22
N LEU A 57 3.97 7.59 -13.27
CA LEU A 57 3.79 9.04 -13.21
C LEU A 57 2.70 9.42 -12.19
N ALA A 58 1.58 8.70 -12.18
CA ALA A 58 0.51 8.90 -11.22
C ALA A 58 1.01 8.72 -9.77
N THR A 59 1.85 7.72 -9.50
CA THR A 59 2.46 7.49 -8.20
C THR A 59 3.29 8.68 -7.75
N CYS A 60 4.16 9.18 -8.61
CA CYS A 60 5.02 10.32 -8.30
C CYS A 60 4.19 11.61 -8.08
N ILE A 61 3.25 11.90 -8.98
CA ILE A 61 2.46 13.13 -8.97
C ILE A 61 1.47 13.12 -7.80
N ALA A 62 0.73 12.04 -7.58
CA ALA A 62 -0.25 11.95 -6.51
C ALA A 62 0.42 11.99 -5.12
N SER A 63 1.56 11.29 -4.95
CA SER A 63 2.37 11.36 -3.73
C SER A 63 2.84 12.79 -3.46
N ALA A 64 3.30 13.48 -4.49
CA ALA A 64 3.71 14.87 -4.37
C ALA A 64 2.53 15.78 -3.99
N ILE A 65 1.39 15.68 -4.66
CA ILE A 65 0.20 16.49 -4.38
C ILE A 65 -0.25 16.27 -2.93
N GLY A 66 -0.50 15.01 -2.52
CA GLY A 66 -0.93 14.69 -1.16
C GLY A 66 0.04 15.20 -0.10
N THR A 67 1.34 14.96 -0.30
CA THR A 67 2.40 15.39 0.62
C THR A 67 2.54 16.91 0.70
N ILE A 68 2.43 17.62 -0.42
CA ILE A 68 2.47 19.08 -0.48
C ILE A 68 1.24 19.67 0.21
N VAL A 69 0.06 19.09 -0.01
CA VAL A 69 -1.16 19.52 0.70
C VAL A 69 -1.02 19.30 2.20
N MET A 70 -0.46 18.16 2.64
CA MET A 70 -0.14 17.91 4.06
C MET A 70 0.82 18.97 4.62
N ALA A 71 1.82 19.38 3.83
CA ALA A 71 2.80 20.38 4.22
C ALA A 71 2.16 21.74 4.53
N PHE A 72 1.26 22.21 3.66
CA PHE A 72 0.67 23.55 3.78
C PHE A 72 -0.59 23.59 4.63
N LEU A 73 -1.44 22.55 4.55
CA LEU A 73 -2.74 22.53 5.23
C LEU A 73 -2.60 22.11 6.70
N ALA A 74 -1.87 21.05 6.97
CA ALA A 74 -1.69 20.51 8.31
C ALA A 74 -0.42 21.03 9.02
N ASN A 75 0.57 21.49 8.26
CA ASN A 75 1.93 21.83 8.73
C ASN A 75 2.54 20.68 9.55
N LYS A 76 2.49 19.46 9.03
CA LYS A 76 3.03 18.25 9.66
C LYS A 76 4.11 17.59 8.82
N PRO A 77 5.11 16.94 9.44
CA PRO A 77 6.25 16.32 8.75
C PRO A 77 5.89 14.94 8.14
N PHE A 78 4.65 14.76 7.71
CA PHE A 78 4.16 13.47 7.23
C PHE A 78 4.09 13.47 5.71
N ALA A 79 4.68 12.44 5.12
CA ALA A 79 4.63 12.20 3.69
C ALA A 79 3.53 11.19 3.35
N MET A 80 3.02 11.33 2.15
CA MET A 80 1.92 10.54 1.63
C MET A 80 2.30 9.87 0.33
N ALA A 81 1.82 8.66 0.12
CA ALA A 81 1.97 7.91 -1.12
C ALA A 81 0.85 6.85 -1.22
N PRO A 82 0.70 6.16 -2.37
CA PRO A 82 -0.25 5.07 -2.50
C PRO A 82 -0.02 3.98 -1.46
N GLY A 83 -1.02 3.73 -0.59
CA GLY A 83 -0.91 2.84 0.58
C GLY A 83 -0.78 1.37 0.17
N MET A 84 0.22 0.64 0.69
CA MET A 84 0.50 -0.74 0.25
C MET A 84 -0.67 -1.70 0.43
N GLY A 85 -1.40 -1.60 1.54
CA GLY A 85 -2.60 -2.41 1.77
C GLY A 85 -3.71 -2.13 0.76
N LEU A 86 -3.96 -0.83 0.51
CA LEU A 86 -4.97 -0.36 -0.44
C LEU A 86 -4.56 -0.69 -1.89
N ASN A 87 -3.27 -0.60 -2.22
CA ASN A 87 -2.74 -0.98 -3.53
C ASN A 87 -2.98 -2.45 -3.83
N SER A 88 -2.70 -3.32 -2.86
CA SER A 88 -2.94 -4.75 -3.00
C SER A 88 -4.42 -5.05 -3.17
N PHE A 89 -5.27 -4.38 -2.41
CA PHE A 89 -6.71 -4.52 -2.55
C PHE A 89 -7.20 -4.00 -3.91
N PHE A 90 -6.69 -2.87 -4.38
CA PHE A 90 -6.97 -2.33 -5.70
C PHE A 90 -6.62 -3.35 -6.81
N ALA A 91 -5.42 -3.94 -6.77
CA ALA A 91 -5.00 -4.94 -7.74
C ALA A 91 -5.93 -6.17 -7.76
N VAL A 92 -6.35 -6.63 -6.57
CA VAL A 92 -7.35 -7.72 -6.45
C VAL A 92 -8.69 -7.30 -7.04
N VAL A 93 -9.16 -6.07 -6.79
CA VAL A 93 -10.41 -5.56 -7.36
C VAL A 93 -10.33 -5.51 -8.88
N VAL A 94 -9.23 -5.02 -9.46
CA VAL A 94 -9.02 -5.04 -10.91
C VAL A 94 -9.10 -6.46 -11.47
N THR A 95 -8.40 -7.42 -10.86
CA THR A 95 -8.41 -8.82 -11.29
C THR A 95 -9.81 -9.44 -11.19
N ASN A 96 -10.55 -9.12 -10.14
CA ASN A 96 -11.94 -9.59 -9.98
C ASN A 96 -12.86 -8.99 -11.05
N ILE A 97 -12.71 -7.71 -11.39
CA ILE A 97 -13.48 -7.09 -12.48
C ILE A 97 -13.18 -7.80 -13.80
N VAL A 98 -11.89 -8.05 -14.12
CA VAL A 98 -11.51 -8.84 -15.31
C VAL A 98 -12.22 -10.19 -15.32
N ALA A 99 -12.16 -10.93 -14.21
CA ALA A 99 -12.72 -12.28 -14.11
C ALA A 99 -14.26 -12.31 -14.25
N LEU A 100 -14.96 -11.32 -13.70
CA LEU A 100 -16.43 -11.26 -13.70
C LEU A 100 -17.00 -10.71 -14.99
N THR A 101 -16.31 -9.76 -15.64
CA THR A 101 -16.86 -9.01 -16.77
C THR A 101 -16.22 -9.39 -18.11
N GLY A 102 -15.05 -10.04 -18.11
CA GLY A 102 -14.24 -10.30 -19.31
C GLY A 102 -13.64 -9.04 -19.95
N MET A 103 -13.68 -7.89 -19.28
CA MET A 103 -13.06 -6.64 -19.75
C MET A 103 -11.54 -6.77 -19.78
N THR A 104 -10.89 -5.95 -20.60
CA THR A 104 -9.41 -5.85 -20.59
C THR A 104 -8.91 -5.35 -19.25
N TYR A 105 -7.65 -5.70 -18.89
CA TYR A 105 -7.05 -5.24 -17.64
C TYR A 105 -7.08 -3.71 -17.50
N VAL A 106 -6.76 -2.97 -18.58
CA VAL A 106 -6.77 -1.49 -18.60
C VAL A 106 -8.18 -0.94 -18.32
N ALA A 107 -9.22 -1.48 -18.96
CA ALA A 107 -10.60 -1.05 -18.73
C ALA A 107 -11.06 -1.38 -17.30
N SER A 108 -10.71 -2.55 -16.77
CA SER A 108 -10.98 -2.97 -15.40
C SER A 108 -10.25 -2.09 -14.38
N PHE A 109 -9.00 -1.70 -14.68
CA PHE A 109 -8.23 -0.74 -13.91
C PHE A 109 -8.93 0.63 -13.84
N GLN A 110 -9.40 1.14 -14.98
CA GLN A 110 -10.15 2.40 -15.06
C GLN A 110 -11.49 2.31 -14.32
N SER A 111 -12.11 1.15 -14.27
CA SER A 111 -13.31 0.92 -13.46
C SER A 111 -13.01 0.91 -11.94
N ALA A 112 -11.87 0.33 -11.54
CA ALA A 112 -11.43 0.39 -10.15
C ALA A 112 -11.07 1.84 -9.72
N LEU A 113 -10.54 2.66 -10.62
CA LEU A 113 -10.33 4.09 -10.36
C LEU A 113 -11.63 4.84 -10.05
N CYS A 114 -12.76 4.45 -10.66
CA CYS A 114 -14.07 5.02 -10.31
C CYS A 114 -14.41 4.77 -8.83
N ILE A 115 -14.11 3.58 -8.32
CA ILE A 115 -14.35 3.21 -6.92
C ILE A 115 -13.51 4.09 -6.00
N VAL A 116 -12.22 4.25 -6.29
CA VAL A 116 -11.30 5.09 -5.50
C VAL A 116 -11.68 6.58 -5.58
N LEU A 117 -12.16 7.05 -6.74
CA LEU A 117 -12.65 8.42 -6.86
C LEU A 117 -13.85 8.68 -5.95
N ILE A 118 -14.82 7.78 -5.95
CA ILE A 118 -16.02 7.89 -5.09
C ILE A 118 -15.61 7.81 -3.62
N GLU A 119 -14.71 6.89 -3.26
CA GLU A 119 -14.11 6.81 -1.93
C GLU A 119 -13.50 8.14 -1.50
N GLY A 120 -12.62 8.72 -2.33
CA GLY A 120 -11.96 10.00 -2.05
C GLY A 120 -12.95 11.15 -1.85
N ILE A 121 -14.01 11.22 -2.67
CA ILE A 121 -15.08 12.21 -2.53
C ILE A 121 -15.84 12.01 -1.20
N VAL A 122 -16.20 10.77 -0.88
CA VAL A 122 -16.83 10.44 0.41
C VAL A 122 -15.93 10.87 1.57
N PHE A 123 -14.62 10.60 1.49
CA PHE A 123 -13.68 11.00 2.51
C PHE A 123 -13.54 12.51 2.68
N LEU A 124 -13.55 13.23 1.56
CA LEU A 124 -13.53 14.68 1.58
C LEU A 124 -14.74 15.23 2.34
N VAL A 125 -15.93 14.72 2.04
CA VAL A 125 -17.18 15.10 2.72
C VAL A 125 -17.13 14.74 4.20
N LEU A 126 -16.74 13.51 4.55
CA LEU A 126 -16.66 13.06 5.94
C LEU A 126 -15.62 13.83 6.76
N SER A 127 -14.49 14.24 6.14
CA SER A 127 -13.44 15.03 6.77
C SER A 127 -13.90 16.47 7.05
N VAL A 128 -14.61 17.08 6.08
CA VAL A 128 -15.20 18.43 6.27
C VAL A 128 -16.23 18.42 7.42
N LEU A 129 -17.07 17.37 7.48
CA LEU A 129 -18.12 17.21 8.50
C LEU A 129 -17.58 16.72 9.86
N ASN A 130 -16.29 16.38 9.99
CA ASN A 130 -15.68 15.79 11.20
C ASN A 130 -16.32 14.47 11.66
N ILE A 131 -16.79 13.64 10.73
CA ILE A 131 -17.49 12.38 11.03
C ILE A 131 -16.52 11.19 11.05
N ARG A 132 -15.35 11.27 10.37
CA ARG A 132 -14.39 10.15 10.25
C ARG A 132 -13.98 9.55 11.60
N GLU A 133 -13.60 10.38 12.58
CA GLU A 133 -13.23 9.92 13.93
C GLU A 133 -14.37 9.14 14.62
N LYS A 134 -15.62 9.62 14.49
CA LYS A 134 -16.78 8.96 15.08
C LYS A 134 -17.07 7.59 14.44
N ILE A 135 -16.86 7.46 13.14
CA ILE A 135 -17.02 6.18 12.43
C ILE A 135 -15.97 5.18 12.92
N VAL A 136 -14.71 5.60 13.04
CA VAL A 136 -13.63 4.76 13.55
C VAL A 136 -13.95 4.26 14.97
N ASP A 137 -14.43 5.13 15.85
CA ASP A 137 -14.77 4.74 17.22
C ASP A 137 -15.97 3.79 17.31
N ALA A 138 -16.84 3.79 16.31
CA ALA A 138 -17.99 2.90 16.26
C ALA A 138 -17.65 1.47 15.82
N ILE A 139 -16.48 1.25 15.19
CA ILE A 139 -16.04 -0.09 14.77
C ILE A 139 -15.35 -0.81 15.93
N PRO A 140 -15.62 -2.13 16.15
CA PRO A 140 -15.06 -2.89 17.25
C PRO A 140 -13.52 -2.87 17.27
N LEU A 141 -12.94 -2.70 18.46
CA LEU A 141 -11.49 -2.58 18.64
C LEU A 141 -10.72 -3.77 18.04
N GLY A 142 -11.19 -5.00 18.28
CA GLY A 142 -10.56 -6.20 17.72
C GLY A 142 -10.50 -6.16 16.20
N VAL A 143 -11.62 -5.79 15.53
CA VAL A 143 -11.64 -5.66 14.06
C VAL A 143 -10.64 -4.60 13.60
N ARG A 144 -10.63 -3.42 14.25
CA ARG A 144 -9.67 -2.34 13.93
C ARG A 144 -8.22 -2.81 14.00
N LEU A 145 -7.86 -3.49 15.09
CA LEU A 145 -6.49 -3.97 15.33
C LEU A 145 -6.12 -5.12 14.40
N GLY A 146 -7.09 -5.89 13.90
CA GLY A 146 -6.88 -7.02 13.01
C GLY A 146 -6.67 -6.66 11.54
N ILE A 147 -7.08 -5.45 11.08
CA ILE A 147 -7.00 -5.06 9.66
C ILE A 147 -5.55 -5.05 9.18
N ALA A 148 -4.67 -4.30 9.83
CA ALA A 148 -3.28 -4.17 9.40
C ALA A 148 -2.52 -5.52 9.43
N PRO A 149 -2.59 -6.35 10.49
CA PRO A 149 -1.99 -7.69 10.48
C PRO A 149 -2.52 -8.60 9.36
N ALA A 150 -3.81 -8.59 9.10
CA ALA A 150 -4.39 -9.41 8.03
C ALA A 150 -3.90 -8.95 6.64
N ILE A 151 -3.84 -7.64 6.39
CA ILE A 151 -3.21 -7.08 5.18
C ILE A 151 -1.73 -7.51 5.12
N GLY A 152 -1.01 -7.46 6.24
CA GLY A 152 0.38 -7.91 6.30
C GLY A 152 0.56 -9.35 5.80
N LEU A 153 -0.32 -10.28 6.20
CA LEU A 153 -0.30 -11.66 5.70
C LEU A 153 -0.59 -11.74 4.19
N MET A 154 -1.48 -10.90 3.67
CA MET A 154 -1.74 -10.84 2.23
C MET A 154 -0.49 -10.34 1.47
N LEU A 155 0.20 -9.33 1.98
CA LEU A 155 1.45 -8.83 1.38
C LEU A 155 2.55 -9.88 1.39
N LEU A 156 2.70 -10.64 2.49
CA LEU A 156 3.61 -11.77 2.57
C LEU A 156 3.31 -12.82 1.51
N ASN A 157 2.03 -13.16 1.34
CA ASN A 157 1.61 -14.13 0.33
C ASN A 157 1.88 -13.65 -1.11
N ILE A 158 1.60 -12.38 -1.42
CA ILE A 158 1.90 -11.79 -2.73
C ILE A 158 3.42 -11.76 -2.95
N GLY A 159 4.19 -11.33 -1.95
CA GLY A 159 5.65 -11.24 -2.04
C GLY A 159 6.32 -12.58 -2.30
N VAL A 160 5.93 -13.62 -1.56
CA VAL A 160 6.50 -14.99 -1.73
C VAL A 160 5.99 -15.65 -3.02
N GLY A 161 4.73 -15.45 -3.37
CA GLY A 161 4.08 -16.13 -4.49
C GLY A 161 4.26 -15.41 -5.83
N SER A 162 3.30 -14.57 -6.17
CA SER A 162 3.18 -13.96 -7.50
C SER A 162 4.39 -13.14 -7.91
N ASN A 163 4.90 -12.33 -6.99
CA ASN A 163 5.96 -11.37 -7.28
C ASN A 163 7.35 -12.03 -7.38
N ALA A 164 7.60 -13.08 -6.62
CA ALA A 164 8.83 -13.87 -6.73
C ALA A 164 8.79 -14.88 -7.89
N GLY A 165 7.65 -15.02 -8.57
CA GLY A 165 7.45 -15.97 -9.66
C GLY A 165 7.28 -17.42 -9.20
N VAL A 166 7.00 -17.65 -7.93
CA VAL A 166 6.67 -18.97 -7.38
C VAL A 166 5.17 -19.18 -7.54
N TYR A 167 4.76 -19.63 -8.70
CA TYR A 167 3.36 -19.97 -8.96
C TYR A 167 3.14 -21.48 -8.90
N SER A 168 2.00 -21.86 -8.29
CA SER A 168 1.37 -23.15 -8.50
C SER A 168 0.32 -23.01 -9.61
N GLU A 169 0.29 -23.95 -10.56
CA GLU A 169 -0.75 -24.03 -11.61
C GLU A 169 -2.17 -24.15 -11.04
N ASN A 170 -2.32 -24.53 -9.76
CA ASN A 170 -3.61 -24.68 -9.07
C ASN A 170 -4.15 -23.42 -8.42
N GLY A 171 -3.51 -22.26 -8.61
CA GLY A 171 -4.14 -20.94 -8.54
C GLY A 171 -4.63 -20.41 -7.20
N GLY A 172 -4.16 -20.89 -6.04
CA GLY A 172 -4.54 -20.35 -4.75
C GLY A 172 -3.37 -19.81 -3.94
N PRO A 173 -3.58 -18.76 -3.12
CA PRO A 173 -2.50 -18.13 -2.34
C PRO A 173 -1.80 -19.09 -1.38
N PHE A 174 -2.47 -20.09 -0.82
CA PHE A 174 -1.85 -21.12 0.01
C PHE A 174 -1.06 -22.15 -0.78
N TYR A 175 -1.36 -22.36 -2.05
CA TYR A 175 -0.60 -23.25 -2.91
C TYR A 175 0.79 -22.70 -3.19
N ALA A 176 0.96 -21.40 -3.36
CA ALA A 176 2.26 -20.79 -3.52
C ALA A 176 3.17 -21.06 -2.30
N MET A 177 2.65 -20.91 -1.08
CA MET A 177 3.40 -21.24 0.15
C MET A 177 3.61 -22.76 0.32
N ARG A 178 2.64 -23.59 -0.03
CA ARG A 178 2.73 -25.05 0.06
C ARG A 178 3.77 -25.62 -0.89
N ASP A 179 3.78 -25.14 -2.15
CA ASP A 179 4.65 -25.63 -3.19
C ASP A 179 6.00 -24.89 -3.25
N PHE A 180 6.21 -23.87 -2.41
CA PHE A 180 7.42 -23.06 -2.41
C PHE A 180 8.69 -23.90 -2.30
N PHE A 181 8.76 -24.81 -1.34
CA PHE A 181 9.89 -25.73 -1.19
C PHE A 181 9.87 -26.85 -2.24
N GLY A 182 8.72 -27.30 -2.68
CA GLY A 182 8.57 -28.26 -3.77
C GLY A 182 9.04 -27.69 -5.10
N ALA A 183 8.71 -26.43 -5.37
CA ALA A 183 9.17 -25.70 -6.56
C ALA A 183 10.70 -25.54 -6.60
N LEU A 184 11.36 -25.46 -5.45
CA LEU A 184 12.82 -25.41 -5.34
C LEU A 184 13.48 -26.78 -5.43
N THR A 185 12.71 -27.90 -5.43
CA THR A 185 13.26 -29.25 -5.57
C THR A 185 13.65 -29.50 -7.02
N PRO A 186 14.97 -29.67 -7.35
CA PRO A 186 15.45 -29.71 -8.74
C PRO A 186 14.77 -30.75 -9.61
N SER A 187 14.44 -31.91 -9.03
CA SER A 187 13.86 -33.04 -9.79
C SER A 187 12.43 -32.79 -10.26
N LEU A 188 11.60 -32.15 -9.43
CA LEU A 188 10.19 -31.87 -9.77
C LEU A 188 10.04 -30.57 -10.55
N ALA A 189 10.66 -29.49 -10.07
CA ALA A 189 10.54 -28.18 -10.70
C ALA A 189 11.20 -28.12 -12.08
N LYS A 190 12.36 -28.76 -12.26
CA LYS A 190 13.06 -28.83 -13.57
C LYS A 190 12.27 -29.61 -14.62
N THR A 191 11.54 -30.63 -14.19
CA THR A 191 10.68 -31.42 -15.09
C THR A 191 9.43 -30.62 -15.51
N ASN A 192 8.85 -29.83 -14.60
CA ASN A 192 7.61 -29.09 -14.84
C ASN A 192 7.83 -27.73 -15.51
N MET A 193 8.95 -27.05 -15.22
CA MET A 193 9.21 -25.68 -15.67
C MET A 193 10.22 -25.58 -16.84
N GLY A 194 10.96 -26.66 -17.14
CA GLY A 194 11.92 -26.66 -18.25
C GLY A 194 12.95 -25.53 -18.17
N SER A 195 13.01 -24.68 -19.19
CA SER A 195 13.92 -23.52 -19.27
C SER A 195 13.61 -22.41 -18.26
N GLY A 196 12.39 -22.36 -17.76
CA GLY A 196 11.96 -21.35 -16.74
C GLY A 196 12.52 -21.61 -15.34
N TYR A 197 13.05 -22.83 -15.07
CA TYR A 197 13.57 -23.20 -13.74
C TYR A 197 14.70 -22.28 -13.25
N SER A 198 15.69 -21.99 -14.10
CA SER A 198 16.82 -21.13 -13.71
C SER A 198 16.39 -19.71 -13.39
N ALA A 199 15.44 -19.15 -14.13
CA ALA A 199 14.88 -17.83 -13.86
C ALA A 199 14.10 -17.81 -12.54
N MET A 200 13.31 -18.85 -12.26
CA MET A 200 12.59 -18.98 -11.00
C MET A 200 13.54 -19.07 -9.80
N VAL A 201 14.57 -19.92 -9.88
CA VAL A 201 15.58 -20.04 -8.81
C VAL A 201 16.29 -18.71 -8.58
N LEU A 202 16.67 -18.00 -9.64
CA LEU A 202 17.28 -16.69 -9.55
C LEU A 202 16.35 -15.70 -8.83
N SER A 203 15.06 -15.66 -9.18
CA SER A 203 14.06 -14.80 -8.55
C SER A 203 13.91 -15.09 -7.05
N VAL A 204 13.79 -16.37 -6.67
CA VAL A 204 13.65 -16.79 -5.26
C VAL A 204 14.89 -16.46 -4.44
N VAL A 205 16.09 -16.76 -4.97
CA VAL A 205 17.36 -16.43 -4.30
C VAL A 205 17.48 -14.91 -4.10
N THR A 206 17.18 -14.15 -5.15
CA THR A 206 17.21 -12.69 -5.11
C THR A 206 16.26 -12.13 -4.05
N MET A 207 15.03 -12.64 -3.99
CA MET A 207 14.04 -12.26 -3.00
C MET A 207 14.56 -12.46 -1.56
N PHE A 208 15.13 -13.63 -1.25
CA PHE A 208 15.68 -13.90 0.08
C PHE A 208 16.89 -13.03 0.40
N VAL A 209 17.83 -12.88 -0.53
CA VAL A 209 19.00 -12.01 -0.31
C VAL A 209 18.57 -10.58 -0.07
N GLY A 210 17.61 -10.06 -0.85
CA GLY A 210 17.05 -8.74 -0.65
C GLY A 210 16.37 -8.59 0.71
N LEU A 211 15.55 -9.57 1.11
CA LEU A 211 14.88 -9.59 2.41
C LEU A 211 15.89 -9.57 3.56
N PHE A 212 16.91 -10.42 3.54
CA PHE A 212 17.93 -10.43 4.56
C PHE A 212 18.77 -9.15 4.57
N ALA A 213 19.08 -8.58 3.41
CA ALA A 213 19.75 -7.29 3.31
C ALA A 213 18.92 -6.18 3.96
N ILE A 214 17.61 -6.09 3.66
CA ILE A 214 16.69 -5.13 4.29
C ILE A 214 16.70 -5.29 5.80
N VAL A 215 16.52 -6.52 6.31
CA VAL A 215 16.45 -6.81 7.76
C VAL A 215 17.75 -6.43 8.45
N VAL A 216 18.90 -6.82 7.90
CA VAL A 216 20.22 -6.50 8.48
C VAL A 216 20.46 -4.99 8.49
N LEU A 217 20.17 -4.29 7.39
CA LEU A 217 20.32 -2.83 7.32
C LEU A 217 19.37 -2.12 8.30
N ALA A 218 18.11 -2.58 8.40
CA ALA A 218 17.13 -2.03 9.33
C ALA A 218 17.56 -2.23 10.79
N GLN A 219 18.07 -3.42 11.16
CA GLN A 219 18.57 -3.70 12.50
C GLN A 219 19.82 -2.89 12.85
N ARG A 220 20.62 -2.51 11.86
CA ARG A 220 21.77 -1.60 12.04
C ARG A 220 21.36 -0.12 12.08
N GLY A 221 20.06 0.19 12.00
CA GLY A 221 19.56 1.57 12.01
C GLY A 221 19.85 2.35 10.73
N VAL A 222 20.13 1.67 9.61
CA VAL A 222 20.41 2.32 8.34
C VAL A 222 19.10 2.89 7.78
N LYS A 223 19.06 4.22 7.62
CA LYS A 223 17.92 4.90 7.02
C LYS A 223 17.82 4.54 5.53
N GLY A 224 16.59 4.27 5.07
CA GLY A 224 16.38 3.78 3.70
C GLY A 224 16.76 2.31 3.49
N ALA A 225 16.77 1.48 4.54
CA ALA A 225 17.12 0.06 4.50
C ALA A 225 16.35 -0.71 3.43
N VAL A 226 15.05 -0.40 3.24
CA VAL A 226 14.19 -1.04 2.24
C VAL A 226 14.69 -0.75 0.82
N LEU A 227 14.93 0.53 0.50
CA LEU A 227 15.45 0.92 -0.81
C LEU A 227 16.82 0.31 -1.08
N LEU A 228 17.75 0.40 -0.10
CA LEU A 228 19.10 -0.14 -0.24
C LEU A 228 19.10 -1.67 -0.39
N GLY A 229 18.26 -2.38 0.37
CA GLY A 229 18.11 -3.82 0.23
C GLY A 229 17.52 -4.24 -1.11
N MET A 230 16.54 -3.48 -1.63
CA MET A 230 16.03 -3.64 -2.98
C MET A 230 17.11 -3.44 -4.05
N LEU A 231 17.96 -2.42 -3.91
CA LEU A 231 19.06 -2.17 -4.84
C LEU A 231 20.10 -3.30 -4.80
N ILE A 232 20.44 -3.80 -3.62
CA ILE A 232 21.34 -4.97 -3.46
C ILE A 232 20.73 -6.18 -4.17
N ALA A 233 19.44 -6.46 -3.95
CA ALA A 233 18.73 -7.53 -4.63
C ALA A 233 18.75 -7.35 -6.16
N SER A 234 18.51 -6.12 -6.64
CA SER A 234 18.53 -5.83 -8.07
C SER A 234 19.90 -6.09 -8.70
N ILE A 235 20.98 -5.68 -8.03
CA ILE A 235 22.35 -5.95 -8.51
C ILE A 235 22.60 -7.46 -8.64
N ILE A 236 22.16 -8.24 -7.64
CA ILE A 236 22.33 -9.70 -7.67
C ILE A 236 21.49 -10.33 -8.79
N TYR A 237 20.26 -9.86 -8.98
CA TYR A 237 19.38 -10.33 -10.04
C TYR A 237 19.98 -10.03 -11.42
N TRP A 238 20.43 -8.81 -11.68
CA TRP A 238 21.04 -8.41 -12.94
C TRP A 238 22.33 -9.19 -13.24
N ALA A 239 23.15 -9.42 -12.22
CA ALA A 239 24.33 -10.27 -12.37
C ALA A 239 23.95 -11.71 -12.72
N GLY A 240 22.91 -12.25 -12.07
CA GLY A 240 22.38 -13.57 -12.33
C GLY A 240 21.77 -13.71 -13.74
N GLU A 241 21.01 -12.72 -14.22
CA GLU A 241 20.50 -12.68 -15.59
C GLU A 241 21.64 -12.72 -16.61
N ALA A 242 22.67 -11.90 -16.41
CA ALA A 242 23.83 -11.86 -17.32
C ALA A 242 24.62 -13.18 -17.33
N ILE A 243 24.85 -13.79 -16.15
CA ILE A 243 25.71 -14.97 -16.01
C ILE A 243 24.96 -16.28 -16.36
N PHE A 244 23.73 -16.45 -15.86
CA PHE A 244 23.03 -17.73 -15.95
C PHE A 244 21.99 -17.78 -17.07
N LEU A 245 21.43 -16.62 -17.49
CA LEU A 245 20.40 -16.54 -18.51
C LEU A 245 20.92 -15.94 -19.83
N GLY A 246 22.12 -15.34 -19.83
CA GLY A 246 22.67 -14.66 -21.00
C GLY A 246 21.90 -13.41 -21.45
N ILE A 247 21.11 -12.81 -20.52
CA ILE A 247 20.27 -11.65 -20.78
C ILE A 247 21.02 -10.38 -20.34
N ASN A 248 21.03 -9.36 -21.19
CA ASN A 248 21.53 -8.04 -20.78
C ASN A 248 20.42 -7.27 -20.02
N PRO A 249 20.51 -7.11 -18.69
CA PRO A 249 19.46 -6.46 -17.89
C PRO A 249 19.30 -4.96 -18.18
N PHE A 250 20.30 -4.34 -18.80
CA PHE A 250 20.32 -2.91 -19.15
C PHE A 250 19.98 -2.63 -20.62
N ALA A 251 19.63 -3.65 -21.39
CA ALA A 251 19.32 -3.49 -22.81
C ALA A 251 18.20 -2.44 -23.04
N SER A 252 17.19 -2.44 -22.19
CA SER A 252 16.08 -1.50 -22.26
C SER A 252 16.49 -0.04 -21.98
N LEU A 253 17.57 0.19 -21.23
CA LEU A 253 18.05 1.56 -20.96
C LEU A 253 18.74 2.20 -22.16
N ALA A 254 19.30 1.41 -23.08
CA ALA A 254 19.98 1.93 -24.25
C ALA A 254 19.04 2.70 -25.21
N THR A 255 17.76 2.35 -25.19
CA THR A 255 16.71 3.00 -26.03
C THR A 255 15.70 3.78 -25.19
N ALA A 256 15.89 3.86 -23.87
CA ALA A 256 14.95 4.47 -22.96
C ALA A 256 14.97 6.01 -23.08
N SER A 257 13.79 6.58 -23.02
CA SER A 257 13.61 8.04 -22.89
C SER A 257 13.45 8.40 -21.41
N PHE A 258 14.23 9.37 -20.96
CA PHE A 258 14.07 10.00 -19.64
C PHE A 258 13.04 11.14 -19.66
N VAL A 259 12.41 11.40 -20.80
CA VAL A 259 11.28 12.31 -20.89
C VAL A 259 10.06 11.61 -20.28
N PRO A 260 9.36 12.25 -19.33
CA PRO A 260 8.17 11.65 -18.72
C PRO A 260 7.12 11.27 -19.75
N ALA A 261 6.60 10.05 -19.69
CA ALA A 261 5.65 9.51 -20.65
C ALA A 261 4.22 10.03 -20.40
N PHE A 262 4.02 11.35 -20.44
CA PHE A 262 2.70 11.97 -20.25
C PHE A 262 1.68 11.52 -21.29
N GLY A 263 2.12 11.11 -22.50
CA GLY A 263 1.24 10.52 -23.50
C GLY A 263 0.60 9.22 -23.02
N ASP A 264 1.40 8.33 -22.43
CA ASP A 264 0.93 7.05 -21.87
C ASP A 264 -0.02 7.29 -20.69
N MET A 265 0.32 8.25 -19.82
CA MET A 265 -0.54 8.66 -18.72
C MET A 265 -1.88 9.19 -19.22
N ALA A 266 -1.87 10.05 -20.24
CA ALA A 266 -3.08 10.63 -20.82
C ALA A 266 -3.95 9.59 -21.54
N SER A 267 -3.35 8.56 -22.14
CA SER A 267 -4.08 7.48 -22.82
C SER A 267 -4.67 6.45 -21.85
N THR A 268 -4.00 6.15 -20.74
CA THR A 268 -4.35 5.00 -19.89
C THR A 268 -4.93 5.37 -18.52
N THR A 269 -4.45 6.44 -17.86
CA THR A 269 -4.72 6.68 -16.44
C THR A 269 -5.29 8.06 -16.11
N LEU A 270 -4.78 9.13 -16.72
CA LEU A 270 -5.17 10.49 -16.34
C LEU A 270 -6.63 10.79 -16.71
N PHE A 271 -7.47 11.01 -15.71
CA PHE A 271 -8.92 11.22 -15.87
C PHE A 271 -9.62 10.09 -16.65
N LYS A 272 -9.05 8.89 -16.65
CA LYS A 272 -9.64 7.73 -17.32
C LYS A 272 -10.51 6.95 -16.36
N PHE A 273 -11.81 7.10 -16.51
CA PHE A 273 -12.82 6.40 -15.70
C PHE A 273 -13.74 5.61 -16.61
N ASP A 274 -13.82 4.29 -16.38
CA ASP A 274 -14.74 3.41 -17.10
C ASP A 274 -15.86 2.92 -16.17
N PHE A 275 -17.01 3.58 -16.22
CA PHE A 275 -18.14 3.21 -15.40
C PHE A 275 -18.89 1.94 -15.88
N ARG A 276 -18.52 1.35 -17.03
CA ARG A 276 -19.12 0.11 -17.52
C ARG A 276 -18.84 -1.04 -16.59
N GLY A 277 -17.56 -1.26 -16.21
CA GLY A 277 -17.21 -2.29 -15.25
C GLY A 277 -17.87 -2.09 -13.89
N PHE A 278 -18.05 -0.83 -13.46
CA PHE A 278 -18.80 -0.50 -12.25
C PHE A 278 -20.28 -0.96 -12.33
N ALA A 279 -20.92 -0.82 -13.48
CA ALA A 279 -22.28 -1.27 -13.69
C ALA A 279 -22.40 -2.80 -13.82
N GLU A 280 -21.43 -3.42 -14.50
CA GLU A 280 -21.42 -4.86 -14.77
C GLU A 280 -21.16 -5.72 -13.52
N ILE A 281 -20.31 -5.27 -12.57
CA ILE A 281 -20.13 -5.96 -11.27
C ILE A 281 -21.34 -5.83 -10.35
N GLY A 282 -22.29 -4.97 -10.70
CA GLY A 282 -23.52 -4.71 -9.95
C GLY A 282 -23.35 -3.67 -8.83
N TRP A 283 -24.36 -2.83 -8.68
CA TRP A 283 -24.35 -1.71 -7.73
C TRP A 283 -24.09 -2.12 -6.28
N PHE A 284 -24.60 -3.27 -5.86
CA PHE A 284 -24.39 -3.75 -4.50
C PHE A 284 -22.91 -4.09 -4.24
N THR A 285 -22.27 -4.79 -5.19
CA THR A 285 -20.82 -5.10 -5.12
C THR A 285 -19.99 -3.83 -5.14
N ALA A 286 -20.30 -2.89 -6.02
CA ALA A 286 -19.60 -1.62 -6.12
C ALA A 286 -19.68 -0.81 -4.81
N ILE A 287 -20.87 -0.68 -4.22
CA ILE A 287 -21.05 0.01 -2.92
C ILE A 287 -20.24 -0.70 -1.82
N THR A 288 -20.26 -2.03 -1.78
CA THR A 288 -19.51 -2.79 -0.77
C THR A 288 -18.01 -2.59 -0.94
N LEU A 289 -17.49 -2.51 -2.17
CA LEU A 289 -16.09 -2.21 -2.44
C LEU A 289 -15.73 -0.80 -1.97
N ILE A 290 -16.56 0.21 -2.27
CA ILE A 290 -16.35 1.59 -1.80
C ILE A 290 -16.29 1.62 -0.27
N ILE A 291 -17.26 0.99 0.41
CA ILE A 291 -17.27 0.91 1.89
C ILE A 291 -15.99 0.23 2.40
N THR A 292 -15.54 -0.83 1.74
CA THR A 292 -14.31 -1.55 2.13
C THR A 292 -13.10 -0.65 1.99
N PHE A 293 -12.93 0.04 0.87
CA PHE A 293 -11.85 1.02 0.69
C PHE A 293 -11.90 2.10 1.77
N CYS A 294 -13.07 2.68 2.02
CA CYS A 294 -13.26 3.68 3.07
C CYS A 294 -12.84 3.17 4.46
N ILE A 295 -13.19 1.93 4.81
CA ILE A 295 -12.82 1.35 6.11
C ILE A 295 -11.31 1.17 6.20
N ILE A 296 -10.69 0.60 5.18
CA ILE A 296 -9.24 0.32 5.18
C ILE A 296 -8.46 1.63 5.30
N ASP A 297 -8.77 2.62 4.44
CA ASP A 297 -8.06 3.90 4.41
C ASP A 297 -8.23 4.68 5.71
N MET A 298 -9.43 4.68 6.31
CA MET A 298 -9.63 5.32 7.62
C MET A 298 -8.71 4.77 8.69
N PHE A 299 -8.55 3.43 8.75
CA PHE A 299 -7.71 2.82 9.79
C PHE A 299 -6.23 2.96 9.49
N ASP A 300 -5.84 2.84 8.24
CA ASP A 300 -4.45 3.03 7.82
C ASP A 300 -4.00 4.47 8.13
N THR A 301 -4.76 5.45 7.67
CA THR A 301 -4.45 6.87 7.88
C THR A 301 -4.45 7.27 9.36
N ILE A 302 -5.53 6.96 10.10
CA ILE A 302 -5.61 7.39 11.52
C ILE A 302 -4.57 6.67 12.35
N GLY A 303 -4.38 5.37 12.12
CA GLY A 303 -3.35 4.58 12.79
C GLY A 303 -1.94 5.12 12.55
N THR A 304 -1.62 5.45 11.31
CA THR A 304 -0.32 6.00 10.92
C THR A 304 -0.12 7.42 11.45
N LEU A 305 -1.12 8.30 11.34
CA LEU A 305 -1.04 9.67 11.85
C LEU A 305 -0.81 9.69 13.37
N VAL A 306 -1.62 8.94 14.14
CA VAL A 306 -1.50 8.89 15.59
C VAL A 306 -0.20 8.21 16.01
N GLY A 307 0.16 7.09 15.37
CA GLY A 307 1.40 6.36 15.65
C GLY A 307 2.65 7.20 15.40
N THR A 308 2.71 7.90 14.27
CA THR A 308 3.84 8.76 13.91
C THR A 308 3.88 10.02 14.79
N ALA A 309 2.72 10.65 15.06
CA ALA A 309 2.63 11.79 15.95
C ALA A 309 3.04 11.45 17.39
N SER A 310 2.73 10.25 17.86
CA SER A 310 3.15 9.75 19.17
C SER A 310 4.67 9.64 19.26
N ARG A 311 5.32 9.04 18.26
CA ARG A 311 6.79 8.96 18.19
C ARG A 311 7.45 10.34 18.09
N ALA A 312 6.77 11.29 17.46
CA ALA A 312 7.20 12.68 17.33
C ALA A 312 7.04 13.51 18.62
N GLY A 313 6.36 12.98 19.64
CA GLY A 313 5.95 13.76 20.81
C GLY A 313 4.98 14.90 20.47
N MET A 314 4.20 14.74 19.39
CA MET A 314 3.26 15.76 18.88
C MET A 314 1.83 15.59 19.40
N LEU A 315 1.56 14.59 20.23
CA LEU A 315 0.24 14.41 20.84
C LEU A 315 0.06 15.38 22.00
N ASP A 316 -1.16 15.89 22.15
CA ASP A 316 -1.55 16.71 23.29
C ASP A 316 -1.73 15.86 24.57
N LYS A 317 -2.09 16.51 25.69
CA LYS A 317 -2.29 15.84 26.98
C LYS A 317 -3.42 14.79 26.96
N ASN A 318 -4.29 14.84 25.97
CA ASN A 318 -5.41 13.92 25.78
C ASN A 318 -5.08 12.82 24.73
N GLY A 319 -3.83 12.73 24.27
CA GLY A 319 -3.43 11.79 23.26
C GLY A 319 -3.91 12.12 21.84
N LYS A 320 -4.36 13.36 21.59
CA LYS A 320 -4.83 13.80 20.28
C LYS A 320 -3.73 14.56 19.52
N MET A 321 -3.66 14.35 18.21
CA MET A 321 -2.75 15.11 17.35
C MET A 321 -3.36 16.48 17.01
N PRO A 322 -2.66 17.59 17.26
CA PRO A 322 -3.07 18.90 16.79
C PRO A 322 -3.17 18.93 15.26
N ASN A 323 -4.19 19.60 14.72
CA ASN A 323 -4.47 19.67 13.28
C ASN A 323 -4.83 18.32 12.64
N MET A 324 -5.38 17.36 13.40
CA MET A 324 -5.84 16.07 12.87
C MET A 324 -6.81 16.24 11.71
N LYS A 325 -7.79 17.16 11.85
CA LYS A 325 -8.76 17.47 10.79
C LYS A 325 -8.08 17.86 9.48
N GLN A 326 -7.08 18.74 9.54
CA GLN A 326 -6.33 19.19 8.38
C GLN A 326 -5.50 18.06 7.76
N ALA A 327 -4.92 17.19 8.58
CA ALA A 327 -4.19 16.02 8.10
C ALA A 327 -5.14 15.03 7.40
N LEU A 328 -6.31 14.74 7.98
CA LEU A 328 -7.34 13.90 7.35
C LEU A 328 -7.91 14.50 6.07
N LEU A 329 -7.99 15.82 5.99
CA LEU A 329 -8.41 16.50 4.76
C LEU A 329 -7.33 16.40 3.68
N SER A 330 -6.05 16.50 4.06
CA SER A 330 -4.92 16.30 3.14
C SER A 330 -4.91 14.90 2.56
N ASP A 331 -5.22 13.91 3.37
CA ASP A 331 -5.38 12.51 2.99
C ASP A 331 -6.50 12.33 1.96
N ALA A 332 -7.68 12.88 2.22
CA ALA A 332 -8.79 12.83 1.27
C ALA A 332 -8.46 13.50 -0.07
N VAL A 333 -7.75 14.65 -0.05
CA VAL A 333 -7.27 15.31 -1.27
C VAL A 333 -6.24 14.44 -1.98
N GLY A 334 -5.35 13.78 -1.25
CA GLY A 334 -4.38 12.83 -1.82
C GLY A 334 -5.07 11.66 -2.53
N THR A 335 -6.10 11.07 -1.94
CA THR A 335 -6.89 9.99 -2.54
C THR A 335 -7.60 10.42 -3.82
N VAL A 336 -8.26 11.60 -3.81
CA VAL A 336 -8.86 12.16 -5.01
C VAL A 336 -7.81 12.40 -6.09
N ALA A 337 -6.66 13.01 -5.73
CA ALA A 337 -5.57 13.24 -6.67
C ALA A 337 -5.01 11.92 -7.24
N GLY A 338 -4.90 10.88 -6.39
CA GLY A 338 -4.50 9.53 -6.79
C GLY A 338 -5.40 8.96 -7.88
N SER A 339 -6.71 8.94 -7.63
CA SER A 339 -7.68 8.44 -8.60
C SER A 339 -7.71 9.23 -9.90
N LEU A 340 -7.62 10.57 -9.83
CA LEU A 340 -7.60 11.44 -11.01
C LEU A 340 -6.35 11.27 -11.86
N THR A 341 -5.20 11.02 -11.24
CA THR A 341 -3.93 10.80 -11.94
C THR A 341 -3.75 9.36 -12.40
N GLY A 342 -4.41 8.40 -11.75
CA GLY A 342 -4.41 6.99 -12.13
C GLY A 342 -3.60 6.08 -11.22
N THR A 343 -3.65 6.32 -9.92
CA THR A 343 -3.16 5.39 -8.90
C THR A 343 -4.25 5.12 -7.86
N SER A 344 -4.00 4.19 -6.96
CA SER A 344 -4.92 3.87 -5.87
C SER A 344 -4.92 4.97 -4.79
N THR A 345 -5.60 4.71 -3.69
CA THR A 345 -5.71 5.59 -2.52
C THR A 345 -4.35 6.03 -1.99
N VAL A 346 -4.15 7.35 -1.90
CA VAL A 346 -2.93 7.97 -1.38
C VAL A 346 -3.14 8.31 0.09
N THR A 347 -2.35 7.70 0.96
CA THR A 347 -2.48 7.80 2.42
C THR A 347 -1.16 8.17 3.09
N THR A 348 -1.20 8.50 4.37
CA THR A 348 -0.02 8.85 5.17
C THR A 348 0.86 7.61 5.41
N PHE A 349 2.16 7.73 5.17
CA PHE A 349 3.14 6.65 5.31
C PHE A 349 3.79 6.62 6.68
N VAL A 350 3.89 5.42 7.26
CA VAL A 350 4.54 5.17 8.56
C VAL A 350 6.04 5.48 8.53
N GLU A 351 6.68 5.40 7.37
CA GLU A 351 8.07 5.78 7.11
C GLU A 351 8.36 7.25 7.40
N SER A 352 7.33 8.10 7.47
CA SER A 352 7.43 9.48 7.95
C SER A 352 8.07 9.56 9.34
N ALA A 353 7.96 8.50 10.15
CA ALA A 353 8.63 8.40 11.44
C ALA A 353 10.15 8.57 11.33
N SER A 354 10.78 8.10 10.24
CA SER A 354 12.22 8.24 10.02
C SER A 354 12.66 9.70 9.87
N GLY A 355 11.86 10.51 9.20
CA GLY A 355 12.09 11.96 9.11
C GLY A 355 11.87 12.67 10.43
N VAL A 356 10.84 12.26 11.16
CA VAL A 356 10.55 12.75 12.51
C VAL A 356 11.73 12.46 13.45
N GLU A 357 12.27 11.24 13.43
CA GLU A 357 13.45 10.84 14.18
C GLU A 357 14.72 11.63 13.75
N ALA A 358 14.79 12.04 12.48
CA ALA A 358 15.84 12.92 11.97
C ALA A 358 15.67 14.40 12.37
N GLY A 359 14.62 14.74 13.12
CA GLY A 359 14.34 16.08 13.63
C GLY A 359 13.26 16.85 12.89
N GLY A 360 12.56 16.26 11.92
CA GLY A 360 11.42 16.85 11.22
C GLY A 360 10.26 17.14 12.17
N ARG A 361 9.70 18.34 12.12
CA ARG A 361 8.62 18.77 13.01
C ARG A 361 7.50 19.51 12.27
N THR A 362 7.76 19.96 11.05
CA THR A 362 6.88 20.88 10.33
C THR A 362 6.59 20.39 8.91
N GLY A 363 5.68 21.07 8.23
CA GLY A 363 5.36 20.80 6.83
C GLY A 363 6.53 21.00 5.86
N LEU A 364 7.64 21.65 6.27
CA LEU A 364 8.81 21.78 5.40
C LEU A 364 9.48 20.42 5.13
N THR A 365 9.46 19.51 6.10
CA THR A 365 9.86 18.10 5.89
C THR A 365 9.01 17.45 4.81
N ALA A 366 7.68 17.55 4.92
CA ALA A 366 6.76 17.01 3.94
C ALA A 366 6.93 17.67 2.55
N LEU A 367 7.07 19.00 2.50
CA LEU A 367 7.31 19.71 1.25
C LEU A 367 8.59 19.21 0.53
N THR A 368 9.66 18.99 1.28
CA THR A 368 10.91 18.46 0.72
C THR A 368 10.68 17.07 0.12
N THR A 369 9.98 16.19 0.84
CA THR A 369 9.64 14.85 0.34
C THR A 369 8.77 14.91 -0.92
N GLY A 370 7.76 15.79 -0.95
CA GLY A 370 6.90 15.98 -2.12
C GLY A 370 7.66 16.47 -3.36
N ILE A 371 8.62 17.38 -3.19
CA ILE A 371 9.50 17.84 -4.28
C ILE A 371 10.37 16.68 -4.81
N MET A 372 10.87 15.82 -3.92
CA MET A 372 11.65 14.65 -4.35
C MET A 372 10.81 13.66 -5.16
N PHE A 373 9.53 13.44 -4.82
CA PHE A 373 8.62 12.64 -5.63
C PHE A 373 8.42 13.25 -7.02
N LEU A 374 8.26 14.58 -7.12
CA LEU A 374 8.18 15.25 -8.43
C LEU A 374 9.48 15.09 -9.24
N ALA A 375 10.65 15.16 -8.60
CA ALA A 375 11.91 14.95 -9.30
C ALA A 375 12.02 13.52 -9.88
N CYS A 376 11.34 12.54 -9.28
CA CYS A 376 11.37 11.15 -9.73
C CYS A 376 10.59 10.89 -11.03
N ILE A 377 9.77 11.81 -11.53
CA ILE A 377 9.07 11.60 -12.81
C ILE A 377 10.03 11.36 -13.99
N PHE A 378 11.28 11.80 -13.87
CA PHE A 378 12.31 11.65 -14.91
C PHE A 378 13.07 10.31 -14.83
N ILE A 379 12.88 9.51 -13.78
CA ILE A 379 13.63 8.26 -13.56
C ILE A 379 12.84 6.99 -13.88
N ALA A 380 11.72 7.10 -14.61
CA ALA A 380 10.90 5.96 -15.01
C ALA A 380 11.71 4.79 -15.59
N PRO A 381 12.68 5.00 -16.51
CA PRO A 381 13.49 3.91 -17.05
C PRO A 381 14.30 3.18 -15.97
N ILE A 382 14.85 3.91 -14.99
CA ILE A 382 15.62 3.33 -13.88
C ILE A 382 14.71 2.53 -12.94
N ALA A 383 13.54 3.08 -12.58
CA ALA A 383 12.57 2.36 -11.76
C ALA A 383 12.07 1.09 -12.47
N GLY A 384 11.93 1.17 -13.78
CA GLY A 384 11.43 0.08 -14.61
C GLY A 384 12.38 -1.11 -14.78
N ILE A 385 13.68 -0.99 -14.53
CA ILE A 385 14.61 -2.13 -14.55
C ILE A 385 14.74 -2.84 -13.20
N ILE A 386 14.11 -2.29 -12.13
CA ILE A 386 14.09 -2.96 -10.83
C ILE A 386 13.26 -4.25 -10.95
N PRO A 387 13.86 -5.43 -10.71
CA PRO A 387 13.17 -6.69 -10.93
C PRO A 387 12.07 -6.93 -9.89
N ALA A 388 11.02 -7.65 -10.29
CA ALA A 388 9.93 -8.02 -9.40
C ALA A 388 10.42 -8.78 -8.14
N ALA A 389 11.44 -9.62 -8.28
CA ALA A 389 12.07 -10.33 -7.17
C ALA A 389 12.66 -9.39 -6.11
N ALA A 390 13.22 -8.24 -6.51
CA ALA A 390 13.73 -7.25 -5.56
C ALA A 390 12.58 -6.49 -4.85
N THR A 391 11.51 -6.16 -5.57
CA THR A 391 10.33 -5.54 -4.95
C THR A 391 9.56 -6.50 -4.03
N SER A 392 9.64 -7.83 -4.28
CA SER A 392 9.14 -8.88 -3.38
C SER A 392 9.74 -8.78 -1.98
N SER A 393 11.03 -8.54 -1.89
CA SER A 393 11.75 -8.39 -0.61
C SER A 393 11.16 -7.26 0.23
N ALA A 394 10.86 -6.13 -0.41
CA ALA A 394 10.23 -4.98 0.24
C ALA A 394 8.79 -5.32 0.68
N LEU A 395 8.00 -5.97 -0.16
CA LEU A 395 6.63 -6.38 0.15
C LEU A 395 6.60 -7.29 1.39
N ILE A 396 7.47 -8.30 1.43
CA ILE A 396 7.56 -9.23 2.55
C ILE A 396 7.93 -8.48 3.82
N TYR A 397 8.94 -7.61 3.77
CA TYR A 397 9.37 -6.84 4.93
C TYR A 397 8.25 -5.94 5.47
N VAL A 398 7.56 -5.20 4.60
CA VAL A 398 6.41 -4.36 4.98
C VAL A 398 5.28 -5.22 5.55
N GLY A 399 5.00 -6.38 4.95
CA GLY A 399 4.03 -7.35 5.46
C GLY A 399 4.35 -7.79 6.89
N VAL A 400 5.62 -8.10 7.19
CA VAL A 400 6.07 -8.46 8.55
C VAL A 400 5.85 -7.31 9.54
N LEU A 401 6.15 -6.07 9.15
CA LEU A 401 5.92 -4.90 9.99
C LEU A 401 4.44 -4.70 10.32
N MET A 402 3.55 -4.96 9.36
CA MET A 402 2.10 -4.87 9.57
C MET A 402 1.58 -5.99 10.49
N VAL A 403 2.08 -7.22 10.33
CA VAL A 403 1.74 -8.36 11.22
C VAL A 403 2.16 -8.07 12.66
N ALA A 404 3.22 -7.32 12.91
CA ALA A 404 3.63 -6.93 14.25
C ALA A 404 2.56 -6.13 15.02
N GLY A 405 1.55 -5.60 14.35
CA GLY A 405 0.38 -4.97 14.97
C GLY A 405 -0.43 -5.89 15.89
N LEU A 406 -0.31 -7.23 15.72
CA LEU A 406 -0.95 -8.23 16.57
C LEU A 406 -0.62 -8.09 18.06
N LYS A 407 0.52 -7.54 18.40
CA LYS A 407 0.91 -7.29 19.81
C LYS A 407 -0.08 -6.39 20.57
N ASN A 408 -0.92 -5.65 19.86
CA ASN A 408 -1.91 -4.76 20.44
C ASN A 408 -3.28 -5.43 20.62
N VAL A 409 -3.44 -6.66 20.16
CA VAL A 409 -4.67 -7.47 20.30
C VAL A 409 -4.65 -8.19 21.62
N ASP A 410 -5.73 -8.06 22.37
CA ASP A 410 -5.93 -8.86 23.58
C ASP A 410 -6.44 -10.26 23.18
N PHE A 411 -5.55 -11.26 23.24
CA PHE A 411 -5.87 -12.65 22.90
C PHE A 411 -6.61 -13.39 24.00
N ASP A 412 -6.67 -12.86 25.21
CA ASP A 412 -7.44 -13.42 26.32
C ASP A 412 -8.94 -13.05 26.19
N ASP A 413 -9.25 -11.94 25.50
CA ASP A 413 -10.63 -11.57 25.16
C ASP A 413 -11.05 -12.21 23.83
N ILE A 414 -11.87 -13.26 23.90
CA ILE A 414 -12.38 -13.98 22.72
C ILE A 414 -13.18 -13.07 21.77
N CYS A 415 -13.78 -11.99 22.28
CA CYS A 415 -14.51 -11.03 21.46
C CYS A 415 -13.58 -10.18 20.58
N GLN A 416 -12.29 -10.09 20.91
CA GLN A 416 -11.28 -9.45 20.09
C GLN A 416 -10.47 -10.47 19.28
N SER A 417 -10.01 -11.54 19.91
CA SER A 417 -9.08 -12.50 19.32
C SER A 417 -9.70 -13.32 18.20
N LEU A 418 -10.95 -13.81 18.34
CA LEU A 418 -11.58 -14.64 17.31
C LEU A 418 -11.86 -13.87 16.00
N PRO A 419 -12.43 -12.65 16.02
CA PRO A 419 -12.55 -11.83 14.81
C PRO A 419 -11.20 -11.61 14.10
N VAL A 420 -10.15 -11.27 14.85
CA VAL A 420 -8.79 -11.09 14.32
C VAL A 420 -8.26 -12.35 13.66
N ALA A 421 -8.34 -13.48 14.35
CA ALA A 421 -7.86 -14.77 13.83
C ALA A 421 -8.55 -15.15 12.52
N LEU A 422 -9.87 -14.99 12.46
CA LEU A 422 -10.64 -15.26 11.23
C LEU A 422 -10.31 -14.30 10.10
N MET A 423 -10.09 -13.01 10.39
CA MET A 423 -9.62 -12.04 9.39
C MET A 423 -8.25 -12.44 8.83
N MET A 424 -7.32 -12.84 9.68
CA MET A 424 -5.97 -13.25 9.29
C MET A 424 -5.98 -14.50 8.41
N ILE A 425 -6.89 -15.44 8.65
CA ILE A 425 -7.04 -16.64 7.83
C ILE A 425 -7.75 -16.29 6.51
N ALA A 426 -8.84 -15.54 6.59
CA ALA A 426 -9.68 -15.26 5.44
C ALA A 426 -8.96 -14.39 4.38
N MET A 427 -8.13 -13.44 4.80
CA MET A 427 -7.53 -12.48 3.87
C MET A 427 -6.58 -13.11 2.86
N PRO A 428 -5.55 -13.89 3.24
CA PRO A 428 -4.68 -14.55 2.28
C PRO A 428 -5.39 -15.66 1.48
N ILE A 429 -6.41 -16.33 2.05
CA ILE A 429 -7.16 -17.39 1.34
C ILE A 429 -8.05 -16.80 0.26
N SER A 430 -8.83 -15.76 0.59
CA SER A 430 -9.78 -15.18 -0.35
C SER A 430 -9.15 -14.15 -1.27
N GLY A 431 -7.94 -13.65 -0.95
CA GLY A 431 -7.34 -12.50 -1.62
C GLY A 431 -8.18 -11.22 -1.48
N SER A 432 -9.16 -11.20 -0.57
CA SER A 432 -10.12 -10.11 -0.44
C SER A 432 -10.14 -9.54 0.97
N ILE A 433 -9.72 -8.29 1.09
CA ILE A 433 -9.78 -7.53 2.35
C ILE A 433 -11.23 -7.36 2.80
N GLY A 434 -12.16 -7.13 1.86
CA GLY A 434 -13.57 -6.99 2.16
C GLY A 434 -14.19 -8.23 2.81
N HIS A 435 -13.85 -9.43 2.33
CA HIS A 435 -14.31 -10.68 2.94
C HIS A 435 -13.75 -10.84 4.36
N ALA A 436 -12.47 -10.50 4.57
CA ALA A 436 -11.85 -10.60 5.89
C ALA A 436 -12.49 -9.62 6.89
N ILE A 437 -12.65 -8.34 6.51
CA ILE A 437 -13.29 -7.34 7.38
C ILE A 437 -14.76 -7.74 7.66
N GLY A 438 -15.49 -8.16 6.63
CA GLY A 438 -16.87 -8.63 6.78
C GLY A 438 -16.97 -9.78 7.76
N LEU A 439 -16.09 -10.80 7.62
CA LEU A 439 -16.05 -11.94 8.54
C LEU A 439 -15.71 -11.51 9.97
N GLY A 440 -14.79 -10.57 10.16
CA GLY A 440 -14.45 -10.01 11.48
C GLY A 440 -15.64 -9.30 12.13
N LEU A 441 -16.34 -8.43 11.38
CA LEU A 441 -17.52 -7.70 11.87
C LEU A 441 -18.68 -8.64 12.21
N ILE A 442 -18.97 -9.62 11.34
CA ILE A 442 -20.02 -10.61 11.55
C ILE A 442 -19.69 -11.44 12.79
N THR A 443 -18.47 -11.95 12.91
CA THR A 443 -18.02 -12.74 14.05
C THR A 443 -18.17 -11.99 15.36
N TYR A 444 -17.68 -10.76 15.43
CA TYR A 444 -17.83 -9.90 16.63
C TYR A 444 -19.32 -9.71 16.98
N THR A 445 -20.15 -9.38 16.00
CA THR A 445 -21.57 -9.14 16.21
C THR A 445 -22.28 -10.40 16.73
N VAL A 446 -22.03 -11.55 16.12
CA VAL A 446 -22.58 -12.84 16.55
C VAL A 446 -22.19 -13.16 17.99
N ILE A 447 -20.90 -13.07 18.34
CA ILE A 447 -20.44 -13.34 19.71
C ILE A 447 -21.18 -12.42 20.69
N LYS A 448 -21.21 -11.12 20.46
CA LYS A 448 -21.83 -10.14 21.38
C LYS A 448 -23.34 -10.38 21.53
N VAL A 449 -24.04 -10.69 20.46
CA VAL A 449 -25.49 -10.96 20.50
C VAL A 449 -25.76 -12.23 21.32
N PHE A 450 -25.08 -13.35 21.03
CA PHE A 450 -25.34 -14.64 21.70
C PHE A 450 -24.77 -14.72 23.12
N THR A 451 -23.85 -13.82 23.50
CA THR A 451 -23.37 -13.70 24.89
C THR A 451 -24.18 -12.70 25.74
N GLY A 452 -25.32 -12.22 25.22
CA GLY A 452 -26.20 -11.27 25.95
C GLY A 452 -25.69 -9.83 25.99
N LYS A 453 -24.65 -9.49 25.25
CA LYS A 453 -24.02 -8.18 25.17
C LYS A 453 -24.38 -7.41 23.90
N ALA A 454 -25.57 -7.64 23.35
CA ALA A 454 -26.03 -7.01 22.10
C ALA A 454 -26.01 -5.48 22.13
N LYS A 455 -26.20 -4.87 23.32
CA LYS A 455 -26.19 -3.42 23.52
C LYS A 455 -24.80 -2.80 23.36
N ASP A 456 -23.74 -3.57 23.45
CA ASP A 456 -22.35 -3.11 23.29
C ASP A 456 -21.97 -2.95 21.80
N VAL A 457 -22.80 -3.48 20.90
CA VAL A 457 -22.56 -3.39 19.46
C VAL A 457 -23.16 -2.08 18.92
N SER A 458 -22.35 -1.27 18.24
CA SER A 458 -22.83 -0.04 17.63
C SER A 458 -23.80 -0.31 16.49
N VAL A 459 -24.74 0.64 16.27
CA VAL A 459 -25.68 0.55 15.13
C VAL A 459 -24.93 0.43 13.81
N LEU A 460 -23.82 1.16 13.64
CA LEU A 460 -22.99 1.09 12.45
C LEU A 460 -22.42 -0.32 12.24
N THR A 461 -21.92 -0.97 13.32
CA THR A 461 -21.40 -2.33 13.24
C THR A 461 -22.48 -3.33 12.82
N TYR A 462 -23.72 -3.20 13.31
CA TYR A 462 -24.84 -4.03 12.86
C TYR A 462 -25.12 -3.85 11.38
N VAL A 463 -25.21 -2.58 10.91
CA VAL A 463 -25.46 -2.27 9.49
C VAL A 463 -24.37 -2.84 8.60
N LEU A 464 -23.09 -2.62 8.95
CA LEU A 464 -21.97 -3.15 8.17
C LEU A 464 -21.96 -4.69 8.16
N SER A 465 -22.17 -5.33 9.32
CA SER A 465 -22.25 -6.80 9.40
C SER A 465 -23.35 -7.36 8.50
N LEU A 466 -24.52 -6.69 8.46
CA LEU A 466 -25.62 -7.10 7.60
C LEU A 466 -25.27 -6.92 6.11
N ILE A 467 -24.65 -5.79 5.73
CA ILE A 467 -24.22 -5.55 4.35
C ILE A 467 -23.23 -6.63 3.89
N PHE A 468 -22.24 -6.97 4.73
CA PHE A 468 -21.26 -8.01 4.39
C PHE A 468 -21.84 -9.42 4.42
N LEU A 469 -22.89 -9.67 5.20
CA LEU A 469 -23.59 -10.97 5.22
C LEU A 469 -24.43 -11.19 3.94
N LEU A 470 -24.95 -10.10 3.35
CA LEU A 470 -25.78 -10.16 2.14
C LEU A 470 -24.93 -10.18 0.85
N LYS A 471 -23.62 -9.94 0.96
CA LYS A 471 -22.68 -10.00 -0.16
C LYS A 471 -22.26 -11.43 -0.47
#